data_7c4ff61e227dc069980d3576dc882a08
#
_entry.id   7c4ff61e227dc069980d3576dc882a08
#
_cell.length_a   1.000
_cell.length_b   1.000
_cell.length_c   1.000
_cell.angle_alpha   90.00
_cell.angle_beta   90.00
_cell.angle_gamma   90.00
#
_symmetry.space_group_name_H-M   'P 1'
#
loop_
_entity.id
_entity.type
_entity.pdbx_description
1 polymer ?
#
loop_
_entity_poly.entity_id
_entity_poly.type
_entity_poly.pdbx_seq_one_letter_code
_entity_poly.pdbx_strand_id
1 'polypeptide(L)'
;DRYQAEVCALAGAGHEIANHSNTHAHMKGMSPKDIEEEVRLCNDKITALTGEPVDLFRPPYGEYDATVVRTCRAMGVHVVQWDVDSLDWMGLSASEMTRRILDRVKPGSIILMHMNGEHTIEALPGIIRGIKEKGFEFVTISELIAKENYWIDHAGTQHVNEP
;
A
#
# COMPACT_ATOMS: atom_id res chain seq x y z
N ASP A 1 1.38 0.07 17.69
CA ASP A 1 1.84 0.05 19.09
C ASP A 1 2.27 -1.35 19.59
N ARG A 2 1.72 -2.45 19.04
CA ARG A 2 1.97 -3.82 19.54
C ARG A 2 3.23 -4.47 18.94
N TYR A 3 3.56 -4.17 17.69
CA TYR A 3 4.61 -4.85 16.91
C TYR A 3 5.73 -3.88 16.49
N GLN A 4 6.20 -3.06 17.44
CA GLN A 4 7.19 -2.01 17.15
C GLN A 4 8.55 -2.59 16.72
N ALA A 5 8.98 -3.67 17.34
CA ALA A 5 10.24 -4.33 17.03
C ALA A 5 10.23 -4.91 15.60
N GLU A 6 9.10 -5.48 15.18
CA GLU A 6 8.90 -6.03 13.85
C GLU A 6 8.88 -4.91 12.79
N VAL A 7 8.24 -3.79 13.08
CA VAL A 7 8.25 -2.61 12.20
C VAL A 7 9.67 -2.08 12.02
N CYS A 8 10.43 -1.91 13.10
CA CYS A 8 11.83 -1.50 13.03
C CYS A 8 12.69 -2.50 12.24
N ALA A 9 12.46 -3.81 12.44
CA ALA A 9 13.21 -4.84 11.73
C ALA A 9 12.91 -4.82 10.21
N LEU A 10 11.65 -4.62 9.81
CA LEU A 10 11.25 -4.50 8.42
C LEU A 10 11.87 -3.25 7.78
N ALA A 11 11.79 -2.08 8.45
CA ALA A 11 12.43 -0.86 7.98
C ALA A 11 13.95 -1.04 7.83
N GLY A 12 14.62 -1.65 8.82
CA GLY A 12 16.04 -1.96 8.79
C GLY A 12 16.45 -2.96 7.71
N ALA A 13 15.51 -3.79 7.24
CA ALA A 13 15.70 -4.71 6.11
C ALA A 13 15.44 -4.06 4.74
N GLY A 14 15.14 -2.76 4.68
CA GLY A 14 14.90 -2.01 3.45
C GLY A 14 13.46 -2.05 2.94
N HIS A 15 12.51 -2.52 3.75
CA HIS A 15 11.09 -2.42 3.41
C HIS A 15 10.57 -1.02 3.70
N GLU A 16 9.73 -0.50 2.82
CA GLU A 16 9.06 0.78 2.99
C GLU A 16 7.88 0.62 3.95
N ILE A 17 7.87 1.42 5.02
CA ILE A 17 6.78 1.44 6.00
C ILE A 17 5.89 2.64 5.68
N ALA A 18 4.63 2.38 5.38
CA ALA A 18 3.66 3.39 4.99
C ALA A 18 2.44 3.41 5.92
N ASN A 19 1.61 4.43 5.76
CA ASN A 19 0.46 4.72 6.62
C ASN A 19 -0.80 3.95 6.16
N HIS A 20 -1.55 3.40 7.14
CA HIS A 20 -2.83 2.75 6.92
C HIS A 20 -3.90 3.20 7.94
N SER A 21 -3.91 4.51 8.29
CA SER A 21 -4.65 5.20 9.33
C SER A 21 -4.24 4.81 10.77
N ASN A 22 -4.64 5.63 11.71
CA ASN A 22 -4.34 5.41 13.14
C ASN A 22 -5.24 4.35 13.79
N THR A 23 -6.52 4.31 13.42
CA THR A 23 -7.53 3.42 14.03
C THR A 23 -8.14 2.42 13.06
N HIS A 24 -7.68 2.36 11.81
CA HIS A 24 -8.27 1.58 10.72
C HIS A 24 -9.73 2.00 10.43
N ALA A 25 -9.98 3.31 10.44
CA ALA A 25 -11.32 3.88 10.27
C ALA A 25 -11.82 3.83 8.82
N HIS A 26 -13.14 3.83 8.65
CA HIS A 26 -13.79 4.06 7.35
C HIS A 26 -13.62 5.54 6.95
N MET A 27 -12.72 5.81 6.00
CA MET A 27 -12.31 7.19 5.67
C MET A 27 -13.31 7.95 4.81
N LYS A 28 -14.10 7.24 4.00
CA LYS A 28 -15.09 7.85 3.10
C LYS A 28 -16.18 8.58 3.89
N GLY A 29 -16.37 9.85 3.59
CA GLY A 29 -17.34 10.70 4.26
C GLY A 29 -16.87 11.33 5.57
N MET A 30 -15.63 11.11 6.00
CA MET A 30 -15.04 11.80 7.15
C MET A 30 -14.79 13.28 6.84
N SER A 31 -14.78 14.11 7.89
CA SER A 31 -14.36 15.51 7.75
C SER A 31 -12.86 15.62 7.43
N PRO A 32 -12.41 16.68 6.74
CA PRO A 32 -10.98 16.89 6.50
C PRO A 32 -10.15 16.86 7.78
N LYS A 33 -10.65 17.41 8.88
CA LYS A 33 -9.96 17.44 10.18
C LYS A 33 -9.77 16.03 10.74
N ASP A 34 -10.77 15.17 10.65
CA ASP A 34 -10.68 13.79 11.17
C ASP A 34 -9.74 12.95 10.30
N ILE A 35 -9.74 13.16 8.97
CA ILE A 35 -8.80 12.55 8.05
C ILE A 35 -7.36 12.96 8.38
N GLU A 36 -7.13 14.27 8.58
CA GLU A 36 -5.83 14.81 9.00
C GLU A 36 -5.35 14.15 10.29
N GLU A 37 -6.22 14.01 11.28
CA GLU A 37 -5.86 13.43 12.58
C GLU A 37 -5.50 11.95 12.43
N GLU A 38 -6.29 11.14 11.71
CA GLU A 38 -6.01 9.72 11.44
C GLU A 38 -4.67 9.52 10.72
N VAL A 39 -4.39 10.34 9.71
CA VAL A 39 -3.14 10.24 8.94
C VAL A 39 -1.94 10.73 9.77
N ARG A 40 -2.05 11.91 10.41
CA ARG A 40 -0.97 12.49 11.20
C ARG A 40 -0.55 11.60 12.37
N LEU A 41 -1.52 11.12 13.18
CA LEU A 41 -1.21 10.27 14.33
C LEU A 41 -0.49 8.97 13.95
N CYS A 42 -0.83 8.39 12.81
CA CYS A 42 -0.14 7.22 12.29
C CYS A 42 1.26 7.57 11.78
N ASN A 43 1.40 8.66 11.01
CA ASN A 43 2.70 9.14 10.54
C ASN A 43 3.66 9.41 11.70
N ASP A 44 3.19 10.12 12.75
CA ASP A 44 4.01 10.43 13.92
C ASP A 44 4.55 9.14 14.59
N LYS A 45 3.73 8.12 14.71
CA LYS A 45 4.13 6.81 15.26
C LYS A 45 5.16 6.09 14.39
N ILE A 46 4.95 6.05 13.08
CA ILE A 46 5.88 5.39 12.14
C ILE A 46 7.21 6.14 12.14
N THR A 47 7.19 7.46 12.01
CA THR A 47 8.40 8.29 12.03
C THR A 47 9.18 8.13 13.35
N ALA A 48 8.49 8.07 14.48
CA ALA A 48 9.14 7.83 15.77
C ALA A 48 9.85 6.47 15.87
N LEU A 49 9.36 5.46 15.13
CA LEU A 49 9.94 4.12 15.11
C LEU A 49 11.06 3.95 14.09
N THR A 50 10.90 4.56 12.91
CA THR A 50 11.79 4.32 11.76
C THR A 50 12.81 5.43 11.55
N GLY A 51 12.53 6.64 12.05
CA GLY A 51 13.31 7.84 11.78
C GLY A 51 13.01 8.48 10.42
N GLU A 52 12.19 7.85 9.59
CA GLU A 52 11.90 8.27 8.22
C GLU A 52 10.54 8.98 8.11
N PRO A 53 10.41 9.99 7.26
CA PRO A 53 9.12 10.63 6.99
C PRO A 53 8.19 9.66 6.23
N VAL A 54 6.89 9.82 6.42
CA VAL A 54 5.87 8.99 5.78
C VAL A 54 5.03 9.85 4.83
N ASP A 55 5.15 9.61 3.55
CA ASP A 55 4.44 10.34 2.48
C ASP A 55 3.48 9.43 1.67
N LEU A 56 3.30 8.19 2.09
CA LEU A 56 2.39 7.22 1.46
C LEU A 56 1.27 6.82 2.42
N PHE A 57 0.05 6.79 1.90
CA PHE A 57 -1.15 6.38 2.64
C PHE A 57 -2.01 5.44 1.82
N ARG A 58 -2.37 4.30 2.40
CA ARG A 58 -3.39 3.41 1.85
C ARG A 58 -4.64 3.49 2.72
N PRO A 59 -5.79 3.94 2.17
CA PRO A 59 -7.03 3.98 2.92
C PRO A 59 -7.47 2.59 3.36
N PRO A 60 -7.92 2.41 4.63
CA PRO A 60 -8.55 1.17 5.07
C PRO A 60 -9.72 0.78 4.16
N TYR A 61 -9.90 -0.51 3.96
CA TYR A 61 -10.95 -1.09 3.09
C TYR A 61 -10.88 -0.65 1.61
N GLY A 62 -9.85 0.09 1.21
CA GLY A 62 -9.80 0.74 -0.10
C GLY A 62 -10.80 1.88 -0.26
N GLU A 63 -11.38 2.37 0.82
CA GLU A 63 -12.42 3.40 0.81
C GLU A 63 -11.82 4.80 0.79
N TYR A 64 -12.09 5.55 -0.26
CA TYR A 64 -11.73 6.95 -0.37
C TYR A 64 -12.77 7.74 -1.17
N ASP A 65 -12.70 9.04 -1.05
CA ASP A 65 -13.42 10.01 -1.86
C ASP A 65 -12.52 11.21 -2.18
N ALA A 66 -13.05 12.18 -2.90
CA ALA A 66 -12.30 13.38 -3.26
C ALA A 66 -11.83 14.18 -2.03
N THR A 67 -12.49 14.07 -0.89
CA THR A 67 -12.10 14.74 0.36
C THR A 67 -10.86 14.08 0.93
N VAL A 68 -10.83 12.75 1.02
CA VAL A 68 -9.64 11.99 1.45
C VAL A 68 -8.43 12.32 0.60
N VAL A 69 -8.57 12.25 -0.73
CA VAL A 69 -7.45 12.52 -1.66
C VAL A 69 -6.94 13.95 -1.52
N ARG A 70 -7.83 14.96 -1.47
CA ARG A 70 -7.41 16.36 -1.32
C ARG A 70 -6.76 16.65 0.02
N THR A 71 -7.29 16.09 1.10
CA THR A 71 -6.73 16.28 2.45
C THR A 71 -5.34 15.65 2.55
N CYS A 72 -5.17 14.41 2.14
CA CYS A 72 -3.86 13.76 2.12
C CYS A 72 -2.85 14.53 1.25
N ARG A 73 -3.28 14.98 0.05
CA ARG A 73 -2.43 15.77 -0.84
C ARG A 73 -1.99 17.10 -0.21
N ALA A 74 -2.88 17.77 0.50
CA ALA A 74 -2.54 19.00 1.23
C ALA A 74 -1.52 18.78 2.35
N MET A 75 -1.46 17.57 2.91
CA MET A 75 -0.46 17.13 3.88
C MET A 75 0.85 16.65 3.25
N GLY A 76 0.99 16.64 1.92
CA GLY A 76 2.13 16.06 1.21
C GLY A 76 2.13 14.53 1.17
N VAL A 77 0.95 13.90 1.35
CA VAL A 77 0.81 12.45 1.41
C VAL A 77 0.10 11.93 0.15
N HIS A 78 0.69 10.94 -0.50
CA HIS A 78 0.15 10.29 -1.69
C HIS A 78 -0.79 9.13 -1.29
N VAL A 79 -2.01 9.16 -1.82
CA VAL A 79 -2.99 8.08 -1.61
C VAL A 79 -2.73 6.98 -2.64
N VAL A 80 -2.50 5.76 -2.15
CA VAL A 80 -2.14 4.61 -2.98
C VAL A 80 -3.13 3.47 -2.78
N GLN A 81 -3.56 2.85 -3.87
CA GLN A 81 -4.40 1.65 -3.89
C GLN A 81 -3.62 0.44 -4.43
N TRP A 82 -4.32 -0.54 -4.95
CA TRP A 82 -3.78 -1.75 -5.57
C TRP A 82 -4.59 -2.09 -6.83
N ASP A 83 -4.01 -2.84 -7.74
CA ASP A 83 -4.69 -3.40 -8.91
C ASP A 83 -4.79 -4.93 -8.86
N VAL A 84 -3.96 -5.58 -8.04
CA VAL A 84 -4.00 -7.03 -7.85
C VAL A 84 -4.29 -7.36 -6.39
N ASP A 85 -5.51 -7.81 -6.10
CA ASP A 85 -5.91 -8.31 -4.79
C ASP A 85 -5.65 -9.81 -4.70
N SER A 86 -4.88 -10.24 -3.69
CA SER A 86 -4.60 -11.65 -3.44
C SER A 86 -5.84 -12.43 -3.00
N LEU A 87 -6.80 -11.77 -2.38
CA LEU A 87 -7.96 -12.34 -1.69
C LEU A 87 -7.55 -13.31 -0.57
N ASP A 88 -6.42 -13.07 0.07
CA ASP A 88 -5.87 -13.89 1.15
C ASP A 88 -6.78 -13.96 2.40
N TRP A 89 -7.68 -13.00 2.55
CA TRP A 89 -8.71 -12.94 3.59
C TRP A 89 -9.93 -13.81 3.31
N MET A 90 -10.04 -14.42 2.10
CA MET A 90 -11.16 -15.27 1.69
C MET A 90 -10.90 -16.78 1.87
N GLY A 91 -9.83 -17.18 2.54
CA GLY A 91 -9.50 -18.59 2.77
C GLY A 91 -9.05 -19.34 1.51
N LEU A 92 -8.51 -18.64 0.50
CA LEU A 92 -7.89 -19.28 -0.66
C LEU A 92 -6.64 -20.05 -0.21
N SER A 93 -6.42 -21.22 -0.80
CA SER A 93 -5.18 -21.97 -0.65
C SER A 93 -3.97 -21.19 -1.21
N ALA A 94 -2.78 -21.49 -0.73
CA ALA A 94 -1.54 -20.89 -1.22
C ALA A 94 -1.37 -21.01 -2.74
N SER A 95 -1.77 -22.15 -3.33
CA SER A 95 -1.71 -22.39 -4.77
C SER A 95 -2.70 -21.55 -5.57
N GLU A 96 -3.93 -21.40 -5.07
CA GLU A 96 -4.96 -20.57 -5.71
C GLU A 96 -4.58 -19.09 -5.66
N MET A 97 -4.07 -18.63 -4.53
CA MET A 97 -3.57 -17.26 -4.35
C MET A 97 -2.39 -16.97 -5.27
N THR A 98 -1.41 -17.88 -5.33
CA THR A 98 -0.27 -17.76 -6.23
C THR A 98 -0.72 -17.65 -7.69
N ARG A 99 -1.57 -18.58 -8.16
CA ARG A 99 -2.10 -18.55 -9.52
C ARG A 99 -2.83 -17.23 -9.80
N ARG A 100 -3.72 -16.82 -8.89
CA ARG A 100 -4.50 -15.57 -9.03
C ARG A 100 -3.62 -14.35 -9.24
N ILE A 101 -2.55 -14.22 -8.47
CA ILE A 101 -1.61 -13.10 -8.59
C ILE A 101 -0.84 -13.19 -9.90
N LEU A 102 -0.27 -14.36 -10.21
CA LEU A 102 0.53 -14.53 -11.41
C LEU A 102 -0.26 -14.34 -12.72
N ASP A 103 -1.56 -14.64 -12.71
CA ASP A 103 -2.44 -14.42 -13.88
C ASP A 103 -2.79 -12.94 -14.11
N ARG A 104 -2.60 -12.08 -13.11
CA ARG A 104 -3.04 -10.66 -13.15
C ARG A 104 -1.91 -9.66 -13.14
N VAL A 105 -0.76 -10.03 -12.57
CA VAL A 105 0.36 -9.10 -12.42
C VAL A 105 0.88 -8.64 -13.78
N LYS A 106 1.11 -7.36 -13.90
CA LYS A 106 1.66 -6.65 -15.06
C LYS A 106 2.68 -5.60 -14.60
N PRO A 107 3.45 -4.98 -15.49
CA PRO A 107 4.33 -3.87 -15.11
C PRO A 107 3.54 -2.75 -14.41
N GLY A 108 4.06 -2.29 -13.28
CA GLY A 108 3.42 -1.25 -12.47
C GLY A 108 2.34 -1.78 -11.50
N SER A 109 2.11 -3.09 -11.42
CA SER A 109 1.13 -3.66 -10.48
C SER A 109 1.52 -3.45 -9.04
N ILE A 110 0.51 -3.09 -8.23
CA ILE A 110 0.57 -3.05 -6.77
C ILE A 110 -0.28 -4.20 -6.24
N ILE A 111 0.33 -5.12 -5.51
CA ILE A 111 -0.32 -6.33 -5.00
C ILE A 111 -0.74 -6.11 -3.55
N LEU A 112 -2.02 -6.36 -3.23
CA LEU A 112 -2.52 -6.34 -1.87
C LEU A 112 -2.42 -7.74 -1.25
N MET A 113 -1.85 -7.79 -0.05
CA MET A 113 -1.81 -8.96 0.83
C MET A 113 -1.92 -8.51 2.29
N HIS A 114 -2.34 -9.42 3.18
CA HIS A 114 -2.47 -9.15 4.60
C HIS A 114 -1.59 -10.11 5.43
N MET A 115 -0.98 -9.60 6.50
CA MET A 115 -0.10 -10.39 7.36
C MET A 115 -0.84 -11.50 8.13
N ASN A 116 -2.14 -11.36 8.30
CA ASN A 116 -3.00 -12.31 9.02
C ASN A 116 -3.79 -13.26 8.09
N GLY A 117 -3.53 -13.24 6.79
CA GLY A 117 -4.10 -14.22 5.86
C GLY A 117 -3.57 -15.62 6.17
N GLU A 118 -4.45 -16.60 6.28
CA GLU A 118 -4.15 -17.96 6.74
C GLU A 118 -3.03 -18.64 5.94
N HIS A 119 -3.01 -18.43 4.62
CA HIS A 119 -2.04 -19.03 3.71
C HIS A 119 -1.08 -18.04 3.06
N THR A 120 -1.06 -16.78 3.51
CA THR A 120 -0.24 -15.72 2.91
C THR A 120 1.25 -16.06 2.98
N ILE A 121 1.74 -16.48 4.15
CA ILE A 121 3.16 -16.83 4.35
C ILE A 121 3.56 -18.03 3.50
N GLU A 122 2.69 -19.02 3.37
CA GLU A 122 2.92 -20.21 2.55
C GLU A 122 2.98 -19.86 1.05
N ALA A 123 2.11 -18.95 0.58
CA ALA A 123 2.04 -18.55 -0.82
C ALA A 123 3.21 -17.64 -1.25
N LEU A 124 3.72 -16.81 -0.35
CA LEU A 124 4.65 -15.73 -0.65
C LEU A 124 5.91 -16.17 -1.43
N PRO A 125 6.63 -17.27 -1.06
CA PRO A 125 7.79 -17.71 -1.82
C PRO A 125 7.46 -18.10 -3.28
N GLY A 126 6.30 -18.71 -3.51
CA GLY A 126 5.82 -19.08 -4.84
C GLY A 126 5.47 -17.85 -5.68
N ILE A 127 4.80 -16.89 -5.09
CA ILE A 127 4.44 -15.61 -5.71
C ILE A 127 5.71 -14.86 -6.13
N ILE A 128 6.67 -14.68 -5.21
CA ILE A 128 7.92 -13.96 -5.48
C ILE A 128 8.69 -14.61 -6.63
N ARG A 129 8.84 -15.93 -6.60
CA ARG A 129 9.53 -16.67 -7.66
C ARG A 129 8.83 -16.51 -8.99
N GLY A 130 7.52 -16.74 -9.05
CA GLY A 130 6.76 -16.68 -10.30
C GLY A 130 6.73 -15.28 -10.91
N ILE A 131 6.72 -14.21 -10.10
CA ILE A 131 6.83 -12.82 -10.58
C ILE A 131 8.22 -12.57 -11.19
N LYS A 132 9.30 -13.04 -10.54
CA LYS A 132 10.67 -12.94 -11.07
C LYS A 132 10.86 -13.74 -12.36
N GLU A 133 10.28 -14.95 -12.45
CA GLU A 133 10.31 -15.79 -13.65
C GLU A 133 9.56 -15.15 -14.85
N LYS A 134 8.60 -14.26 -14.58
CA LYS A 134 7.96 -13.42 -15.61
C LYS A 134 8.82 -12.22 -16.05
N GLY A 135 10.00 -12.02 -15.45
CA GLY A 135 10.90 -10.93 -15.77
C GLY A 135 10.58 -9.61 -15.05
N PHE A 136 9.73 -9.63 -14.02
CA PHE A 136 9.45 -8.44 -13.23
C PHE A 136 10.42 -8.29 -12.06
N GLU A 137 10.69 -7.04 -11.69
CA GLU A 137 11.43 -6.66 -10.51
C GLU A 137 10.50 -6.14 -9.42
N PHE A 138 10.88 -6.34 -8.15
CA PHE A 138 10.19 -5.75 -7.01
C PHE A 138 10.86 -4.43 -6.65
N VAL A 139 10.04 -3.43 -6.49
CA VAL A 139 10.45 -2.08 -6.06
C VAL A 139 9.54 -1.61 -4.94
N THR A 140 9.96 -0.59 -4.19
CA THR A 140 9.08 0.08 -3.22
C THR A 140 8.02 0.92 -3.94
N ILE A 141 6.96 1.29 -3.23
CA ILE A 141 5.93 2.17 -3.81
C ILE A 141 6.53 3.54 -4.16
N SER A 142 7.42 4.07 -3.33
CA SER A 142 8.12 5.33 -3.61
C SER A 142 8.97 5.31 -4.87
N GLU A 143 9.52 4.15 -5.24
CA GLU A 143 10.24 3.96 -6.51
C GLU A 143 9.30 3.77 -7.70
N LEU A 144 8.09 3.24 -7.45
CA LEU A 144 7.12 2.92 -8.50
C LEU A 144 6.34 4.14 -8.97
N ILE A 145 5.91 5.01 -8.04
CA ILE A 145 5.01 6.12 -8.36
C ILE A 145 5.76 7.37 -8.79
N ALA A 146 5.18 8.14 -9.71
CA ALA A 146 5.60 9.51 -9.94
C ALA A 146 5.01 10.41 -8.85
N LYS A 147 5.86 11.20 -8.16
CA LYS A 147 5.42 12.12 -7.09
C LYS A 147 5.01 13.49 -7.65
N GLU A 148 5.48 13.82 -8.85
CA GLU A 148 5.22 15.09 -9.55
C GLU A 148 4.93 14.86 -11.03
N ASN A 149 4.34 15.86 -11.70
CA ASN A 149 4.09 15.87 -13.14
C ASN A 149 3.31 14.65 -13.66
N TYR A 150 2.21 14.31 -12.99
CA TYR A 150 1.34 13.20 -13.35
C TYR A 150 -0.14 13.57 -13.24
N TRP A 151 -0.98 12.75 -13.87
CA TRP A 151 -2.41 12.74 -13.65
C TRP A 151 -2.91 11.32 -13.37
N ILE A 152 -4.09 11.20 -12.80
CA ILE A 152 -4.71 9.92 -12.49
C ILE A 152 -6.01 9.82 -13.29
N ASP A 153 -6.18 8.73 -14.00
CA ASP A 153 -7.38 8.48 -14.79
C ASP A 153 -8.57 8.03 -13.92
N HIS A 154 -9.73 7.84 -14.55
CA HIS A 154 -10.95 7.42 -13.88
C HIS A 154 -10.89 6.00 -13.30
N ALA A 155 -9.93 5.17 -13.73
CA ALA A 155 -9.68 3.84 -13.19
C ALA A 155 -8.68 3.85 -12.02
N GLY A 156 -8.10 5.02 -11.69
CA GLY A 156 -7.10 5.18 -10.64
C GLY A 156 -5.66 4.92 -11.11
N THR A 157 -5.44 4.75 -12.41
CA THR A 157 -4.09 4.56 -12.95
C THR A 157 -3.36 5.89 -13.06
N GLN A 158 -2.12 5.91 -12.60
CA GLN A 158 -1.24 7.07 -12.70
C GLN A 158 -0.57 7.10 -14.09
N HIS A 159 -0.60 8.28 -14.70
CA HIS A 159 0.06 8.58 -15.98
C HIS A 159 1.01 9.75 -15.79
N VAL A 160 2.26 9.60 -16.20
CA VAL A 160 3.22 10.70 -16.21
C VAL A 160 2.93 11.60 -17.41
N ASN A 161 2.92 12.92 -17.20
CA ASN A 161 2.80 13.85 -18.32
C ASN A 161 4.08 13.77 -19.16
N GLU A 162 3.91 13.68 -20.48
CA GLU A 162 5.04 13.82 -21.39
C GLU A 162 5.64 15.23 -21.30
N PRO A 163 6.96 15.39 -21.44
CA PRO A 163 7.64 16.68 -21.37
C PRO A 163 7.25 17.63 -22.50
#